data_5c407ada7b9a275c3ed4a33c26588755
#
_entry.id   5c407ada7b9a275c3ed4a33c26588755
#
_cell.length_a   1.000
_cell.length_b   1.000
_cell.length_c   1.000
_cell.angle_alpha   90.00
_cell.angle_beta   90.00
_cell.angle_gamma   90.00
#
_symmetry.space_group_name_H-M   'P 1'
#
loop_
_entity.id
_entity.type
_entity.pdbx_description
1 polymer ?
#
loop_
_entity_poly.entity_id
_entity_poly.type
_entity_poly.pdbx_seq_one_letter_code
_entity_poly.pdbx_strand_id
1 'polypeptide(L)' 'MTATMKTMKFVYADLLTPSQLMEGDLINIDNDIVEVISVVDDATGDNYTVTHKNEYDEVEETLCTYEDMFKLYVFIDEEE' A
#
# COMPACT_ATOMS: atom_id res chain seq x y z
N MET A 1 -16.35 -16.72 30.13
CA MET A 1 -16.54 -15.62 29.20
C MET A 1 -15.70 -15.83 27.97
N THR A 2 -16.27 -15.72 26.83
CA THR A 2 -15.55 -15.86 25.59
C THR A 2 -15.05 -14.50 25.13
N ALA A 3 -13.77 -14.39 24.90
CA ALA A 3 -13.24 -13.15 24.34
C ALA A 3 -13.79 -12.95 22.93
N THR A 4 -14.21 -11.74 22.64
CA THR A 4 -14.62 -11.40 21.29
C THR A 4 -13.39 -11.39 20.41
N MET A 5 -13.39 -12.22 19.40
CA MET A 5 -12.29 -12.25 18.45
C MET A 5 -12.58 -11.23 17.36
N LYS A 6 -11.67 -10.30 17.21
CA LYS A 6 -11.72 -9.40 16.07
C LYS A 6 -11.02 -10.08 14.91
N THR A 7 -11.73 -10.20 13.83
CA THR A 7 -11.14 -10.64 12.59
C THR A 7 -10.69 -9.41 11.83
N MET A 8 -9.39 -9.32 11.63
CA MET A 8 -8.79 -8.21 10.91
C MET A 8 -8.45 -8.68 9.52
N LYS A 9 -8.87 -7.93 8.52
CA LYS A 9 -8.57 -8.31 7.15
C LYS A 9 -8.36 -7.09 6.27
N PHE A 10 -7.63 -7.32 5.21
CA PHE A 10 -7.43 -6.33 4.16
C PHE A 10 -8.48 -6.53 3.07
N VAL A 11 -9.09 -5.46 2.66
CA VAL A 11 -10.12 -5.47 1.62
C VAL A 11 -9.69 -4.56 0.49
N TYR A 12 -9.79 -5.05 -0.73
CA TYR A 12 -9.51 -4.25 -1.91
C TYR A 12 -10.45 -3.06 -1.96
N ALA A 13 -9.90 -1.88 -2.08
CA ALA A 13 -10.68 -0.64 -2.07
C ALA A 13 -10.63 0.09 -3.41
N ASP A 14 -9.48 0.15 -4.06
CA ASP A 14 -9.33 0.94 -5.27
C ASP A 14 -8.06 0.54 -6.02
N LEU A 15 -7.93 1.07 -7.23
CA LEU A 15 -6.75 0.90 -8.07
C LEU A 15 -6.17 2.28 -8.34
N LEU A 16 -4.94 2.51 -7.91
CA LEU A 16 -4.32 3.83 -7.93
C LEU A 16 -3.06 3.85 -8.79
N THR A 17 -2.83 4.98 -9.47
CA THR A 17 -1.56 5.26 -10.11
C THR A 17 -0.57 5.79 -9.07
N PRO A 18 0.74 5.80 -9.35
CA PRO A 18 1.72 6.32 -8.38
C PRO A 18 1.43 7.74 -7.90
N SER A 19 0.95 8.60 -8.77
CA SER A 19 0.64 9.99 -8.40
C SER A 19 -0.52 10.12 -7.43
N GLN A 20 -1.33 9.08 -7.28
CA GLN A 20 -2.48 9.07 -6.37
C GLN A 20 -2.14 8.46 -5.01
N LEU A 21 -0.98 7.81 -4.88
CA LEU A 21 -0.57 7.19 -3.64
C LEU A 21 -0.21 8.24 -2.60
N MET A 22 -0.56 7.96 -1.35
CA MET A 22 -0.27 8.83 -0.22
C MET A 22 0.43 8.05 0.88
N GLU A 23 1.16 8.77 1.72
CA GLU A 23 1.77 8.17 2.90
C GLU A 23 0.71 7.48 3.75
N GLY A 24 1.02 6.26 4.14
CA GLY A 24 0.10 5.45 4.95
C GLY A 24 -0.80 4.53 4.15
N ASP A 25 -0.86 4.68 2.82
CA ASP A 25 -1.66 3.79 2.01
C ASP A 25 -1.11 2.37 2.05
N LEU A 26 -2.01 1.40 2.08
CA LEU A 26 -1.66 -0.02 2.01
C LEU A 26 -1.89 -0.49 0.59
N ILE A 27 -0.82 -0.92 -0.06
CA ILE A 27 -0.88 -1.34 -1.46
C ILE A 27 -0.25 -2.71 -1.63
N ASN A 28 -0.57 -3.35 -2.76
CA ASN A 28 0.01 -4.63 -3.11
C ASN A 28 1.24 -4.40 -3.99
N ILE A 29 2.37 -4.95 -3.57
CA ILE A 29 3.60 -5.00 -4.37
C ILE A 29 4.12 -6.43 -4.30
N ASP A 30 4.24 -7.07 -5.46
CA ASP A 30 4.73 -8.46 -5.57
C ASP A 30 3.96 -9.45 -4.67
N ASN A 31 2.65 -9.29 -4.62
CA ASN A 31 1.74 -10.10 -3.80
C ASN A 31 1.85 -9.88 -2.29
N ASP A 32 2.57 -8.86 -1.87
CA ASP A 32 2.65 -8.47 -0.47
C ASP A 32 1.94 -7.13 -0.25
N ILE A 33 1.26 -7.00 0.86
CA ILE A 33 0.66 -5.73 1.25
C ILE A 33 1.70 -4.95 2.04
N VAL A 34 2.02 -3.77 1.55
CA VAL A 34 3.03 -2.91 2.12
C VAL A 34 2.45 -1.52 2.38
N GLU A 35 3.05 -0.81 3.33
CA GLU A 35 2.64 0.55 3.65
C GLU A 35 3.52 1.56 2.92
N VAL A 36 2.88 2.50 2.22
CA VAL A 36 3.59 3.56 1.52
C VAL A 36 4.18 4.54 2.53
N ILE A 37 5.48 4.78 2.43
CA ILE A 37 6.18 5.78 3.24
C ILE A 37 6.27 7.08 2.48
N SER A 38 6.67 7.02 1.22
CA SER A 38 6.77 8.21 0.38
C SER A 38 6.70 7.83 -1.09
N VAL A 39 6.33 8.81 -1.89
CA VAL A 39 6.32 8.67 -3.36
C VAL A 39 7.01 9.90 -3.90
N VAL A 40 8.04 9.68 -4.70
CA VAL A 40 8.82 10.75 -5.29
C VAL A 40 8.80 10.58 -6.81
N ASP A 41 8.40 11.64 -7.52
CA ASP A 41 8.48 11.61 -8.96
C ASP A 41 9.88 12.10 -9.41
N ASP A 42 10.26 11.71 -10.60
CA ASP A 42 11.46 12.30 -11.20
C ASP A 42 11.08 13.64 -11.84
N ALA A 43 12.06 14.33 -12.37
CA ALA A 43 11.84 15.67 -12.92
C ALA A 43 10.92 15.67 -14.15
N THR A 44 10.72 14.50 -14.78
CA THR A 44 9.87 14.41 -15.97
C THR A 44 8.42 14.07 -15.65
N GLY A 45 8.16 13.56 -14.44
CA GLY A 45 6.84 13.07 -14.07
C GLY A 45 6.46 11.73 -14.68
N ASP A 46 7.37 11.08 -15.37
CA ASP A 46 7.12 9.79 -16.02
C ASP A 46 7.46 8.60 -15.13
N ASN A 47 8.36 8.80 -14.19
CA ASN A 47 8.83 7.73 -13.31
C ASN A 47 8.66 8.14 -11.85
N TYR A 48 8.42 7.15 -11.02
CA TYR A 48 8.20 7.36 -9.59
C TYR A 48 8.99 6.34 -8.79
N THR A 49 9.44 6.76 -7.61
CA THR A 49 10.02 5.86 -6.63
C THR A 49 9.07 5.80 -5.46
N VAL A 50 8.55 4.61 -5.19
CA VAL A 50 7.67 4.37 -4.05
C VAL A 50 8.50 3.72 -2.96
N THR A 51 8.65 4.41 -1.85
CA THR A 51 9.30 3.87 -0.66
C THR A 51 8.21 3.26 0.22
N HIS A 52 8.38 2.04 0.61
CA HIS A 52 7.37 1.30 1.36
C HIS A 52 8.02 0.38 2.39
N LYS A 53 7.23 -0.05 3.36
CA LYS A 53 7.70 -1.02 4.35
C LYS A 53 6.71 -2.17 4.46
N ASN A 54 7.25 -3.35 4.71
CA ASN A 54 6.45 -4.56 4.89
C ASN A 54 6.04 -4.72 6.36
N GLU A 55 5.41 -5.86 6.68
CA GLU A 55 4.96 -6.16 8.04
C GLU A 55 6.10 -6.34 9.04
N TYR A 56 7.32 -6.51 8.55
CA TYR A 56 8.52 -6.65 9.39
C TYR A 56 9.29 -5.34 9.53
N ASP A 57 8.69 -4.22 9.12
CA ASP A 57 9.32 -2.90 9.11
C ASP A 57 10.56 -2.80 8.21
N GLU A 58 10.67 -3.71 7.26
CA GLU A 58 11.73 -3.62 6.26
C GLU A 58 11.34 -2.60 5.20
N VAL A 59 12.23 -1.64 4.98
CA VAL A 59 11.99 -0.55 4.03
C VAL A 59 12.64 -0.88 2.70
N GLU A 60 11.85 -0.76 1.65
CA GLU A 60 12.30 -1.01 0.29
C GLU A 60 11.79 0.06 -0.65
N GLU A 61 12.38 0.15 -1.82
CA GLU A 61 11.97 1.09 -2.85
C GLU A 61 11.58 0.33 -4.11
N THR A 62 10.49 0.76 -4.73
CA THR A 62 10.04 0.21 -6.01
C THR A 62 10.01 1.33 -7.03
N LEU A 63 10.68 1.09 -8.15
CA LEU A 63 10.63 2.02 -9.28
C LEU A 63 9.45 1.66 -10.17
N CYS A 64 8.68 2.65 -10.54
CA CYS A 64 7.51 2.45 -11.40
C CYS A 64 7.31 3.64 -12.32
N THR A 65 6.40 3.48 -13.27
CA THR A 65 6.07 4.54 -14.22
C THR A 65 4.66 5.07 -13.94
N TYR A 66 4.30 6.18 -14.58
CA TYR A 66 2.97 6.76 -14.42
C TYR A 66 1.85 5.82 -14.90
N GLU A 67 2.19 4.82 -15.72
CA GLU A 67 1.21 3.84 -16.23
C GLU A 67 0.96 2.69 -15.27
N ASP A 68 1.84 2.49 -14.31
CA ASP A 68 1.69 1.41 -13.34
C ASP A 68 0.52 1.71 -12.41
N MET A 69 -0.15 0.65 -11.98
CA MET A 69 -1.27 0.77 -11.07
C MET A 69 -1.10 -0.19 -9.91
N PHE A 70 -1.50 0.27 -8.73
CA PHE A 70 -1.38 -0.50 -7.50
C PHE A 70 -2.75 -0.70 -6.88
N LYS A 71 -3.01 -1.90 -6.42
CA LYS A 71 -4.23 -2.19 -5.68
C LYS A 71 -4.11 -1.62 -4.29
N LEU A 72 -5.06 -0.75 -3.94
CA LEU A 72 -5.15 -0.17 -2.61
C LEU A 72 -6.02 -1.05 -1.74
N TYR A 73 -5.55 -1.32 -0.53
CA TYR A 73 -6.30 -2.10 0.44
C TYR A 73 -6.60 -1.26 1.67
N VAL A 74 -7.76 -1.50 2.25
CA VAL A 74 -8.09 -0.92 3.54
C VAL A 74 -8.18 -2.04 4.55
N PHE A 75 -7.83 -1.71 5.77
CA PHE A 75 -7.80 -2.64 6.88
C PHE A 75 -9.09 -2.44 7.67
N ILE A 76 -9.85 -3.50 7.83
CA ILE A 76 -11.09 -3.43 8.58
C ILE A 76 -11.11 -4.44 9.72
N ASP A 77 -11.71 -4.02 10.83
CA ASP A 77 -11.97 -4.88 11.96
C ASP A 77 -13.39 -5.41 11.81
N GLU A 78 -13.54 -6.72 11.90
CA GLU A 78 -14.85 -7.32 12.00
C GLU A 78 -15.02 -7.85 13.41
N GLU A 79 -16.09 -7.42 14.06
CA GLU A 79 -16.47 -7.94 15.36
C GLU A 79 -17.68 -8.85 15.20
N GLU A 80 -17.59 -10.01 15.83
CA GLU A 80 -18.72 -10.92 15.90
C GLU A 80 -19.38 -10.85 17.26
#